data_fc674ed9f186fa44f17d3453ace2f4e4
#
_entry.id   fc674ed9f186fa44f17d3453ace2f4e4
#
_cell.length_a   1.000
_cell.length_b   1.000
_cell.length_c   1.000
_cell.angle_alpha   90.00
_cell.angle_beta   90.00
_cell.angle_gamma   90.00
#
_symmetry.space_group_name_H-M   'P 1'
#
loop_
_entity.id
_entity.type
_entity.pdbx_description
1 polymer ?
#
loop_
_entity_poly.entity_id
_entity_poly.type
_entity_poly.pdbx_seq_one_letter_code
_entity_poly.pdbx_strand_id
1 'polypeptide(L)'
;FTLIKLRSMRSDAEAGGSKWAEKDDPRITRVGRFIRMVRIDELPQVWSVLKGEMSFVGPRPEVPAFVTMLDKELPYYAERHVVKPGITGWAQINYPYGASTEDARHKLEYDLYYAKNYTPFLDLLILIQTARVILWPEGAR
;
A
#
# COMPACT_ATOMS: atom_id res chain seq x y z
N PHE A 1 12.67 8.36 -2.46
CA PHE A 1 13.03 7.84 -1.11
C PHE A 1 13.11 6.31 -1.11
N THR A 2 13.73 5.72 -0.07
CA THR A 2 13.85 4.27 0.07
C THR A 2 12.81 3.74 1.04
N LEU A 3 11.92 2.86 0.57
CA LEU A 3 10.93 2.21 1.41
C LEU A 3 11.58 1.05 2.19
N ILE A 4 11.54 1.14 3.51
CA ILE A 4 12.11 0.11 4.40
C ILE A 4 10.98 -0.77 4.92
N LYS A 5 11.13 -2.11 4.78
CA LYS A 5 10.22 -3.12 5.33
C LYS A 5 10.98 -4.26 5.97
N LEU A 6 10.35 -4.91 6.96
CA LEU A 6 10.89 -6.18 7.46
C LEU A 6 10.66 -7.28 6.42
N ARG A 7 11.68 -8.12 6.24
CA ARG A 7 11.61 -9.21 5.26
C ARG A 7 10.60 -10.26 5.70
N SER A 8 9.57 -10.44 4.92
CA SER A 8 8.52 -11.44 5.13
C SER A 8 8.55 -12.59 4.12
N MET A 9 9.33 -12.44 3.05
CA MET A 9 9.51 -13.43 1.99
C MET A 9 10.91 -14.07 2.04
N ARG A 10 11.05 -15.20 1.35
CA ARG A 10 12.34 -15.88 1.14
C ARG A 10 13.32 -14.94 0.43
N SER A 11 14.62 -15.15 0.64
CA SER A 11 15.67 -14.30 0.03
C SER A 11 15.71 -14.34 -1.50
N ASP A 12 15.23 -15.43 -2.09
CA ASP A 12 15.15 -15.66 -3.52
C ASP A 12 13.79 -15.25 -4.15
N ALA A 13 12.89 -14.62 -3.37
CA ALA A 13 11.52 -14.32 -3.80
C ALA A 13 11.42 -13.45 -5.06
N GLU A 14 12.44 -12.63 -5.33
CA GLU A 14 12.50 -11.71 -6.47
C GLU A 14 13.56 -12.11 -7.52
N ALA A 15 14.13 -13.32 -7.43
CA ALA A 15 15.15 -13.77 -8.39
C ALA A 15 14.66 -13.78 -9.85
N GLY A 16 13.34 -13.86 -10.07
CA GLY A 16 12.68 -13.77 -11.38
C GLY A 16 12.09 -12.39 -11.71
N GLY A 17 12.48 -11.33 -10.99
CA GLY A 17 11.91 -9.99 -11.12
C GLY A 17 10.78 -9.70 -10.14
N SER A 18 10.38 -8.42 -10.07
CA SER A 18 9.30 -7.97 -9.20
C SER A 18 7.96 -8.51 -9.67
N LYS A 19 7.23 -9.20 -8.78
CA LYS A 19 5.87 -9.68 -9.03
C LYS A 19 4.98 -9.26 -7.87
N TRP A 20 3.73 -8.91 -8.18
CA TRP A 20 2.74 -8.70 -7.11
C TRP A 20 2.60 -9.96 -6.27
N ALA A 21 2.43 -9.77 -4.97
CA ALA A 21 2.16 -10.89 -4.08
C ALA A 21 0.72 -11.36 -4.28
N GLU A 22 0.52 -12.67 -4.35
CA GLU A 22 -0.80 -13.28 -4.43
C GLU A 22 -1.32 -13.62 -3.02
N LYS A 23 -2.61 -13.91 -2.94
CA LYS A 23 -3.18 -14.51 -1.73
C LYS A 23 -2.55 -15.90 -1.56
N ASP A 24 -1.98 -16.17 -0.38
CA ASP A 24 -1.25 -17.43 -0.09
C ASP A 24 0.04 -17.65 -0.93
N ASP A 25 0.71 -16.57 -1.29
CA ASP A 25 1.95 -16.59 -2.05
C ASP A 25 3.00 -17.53 -1.39
N PRO A 26 3.50 -18.55 -2.12
CA PRO A 26 4.43 -19.53 -1.59
C PRO A 26 5.81 -18.95 -1.23
N ARG A 27 6.11 -17.74 -1.67
CA ARG A 27 7.34 -17.02 -1.32
C ARG A 27 7.33 -16.49 0.11
N ILE A 28 6.15 -16.40 0.75
CA ILE A 28 5.99 -15.89 2.11
C ILE A 28 6.42 -16.95 3.12
N THR A 29 7.31 -16.60 4.04
CA THR A 29 7.74 -17.49 5.12
C THR A 29 6.65 -17.64 6.20
N ARG A 30 6.75 -18.68 7.06
CA ARG A 30 5.81 -18.87 8.20
C ARG A 30 5.79 -17.66 9.13
N VAL A 31 6.98 -17.15 9.48
CA VAL A 31 7.14 -15.92 10.29
C VAL A 31 6.65 -14.71 9.50
N GLY A 32 6.96 -14.65 8.21
CA GLY A 32 6.50 -13.58 7.31
C GLY A 32 4.99 -13.47 7.24
N ARG A 33 4.26 -14.59 7.26
CA ARG A 33 2.81 -14.59 7.31
C ARG A 33 2.27 -13.93 8.58
N PHE A 34 2.87 -14.25 9.73
CA PHE A 34 2.50 -13.64 11.01
C PHE A 34 2.77 -12.13 11.02
N ILE A 35 3.98 -11.68 10.63
CA ILE A 35 4.33 -10.26 10.69
C ILE A 35 3.52 -9.41 9.70
N ARG A 36 3.13 -9.98 8.54
CA ARG A 36 2.19 -9.35 7.60
C ARG A 36 0.78 -9.24 8.17
N MET A 37 0.30 -10.30 8.83
CA MET A 37 -1.03 -10.29 9.44
C MET A 37 -1.19 -9.18 10.48
N VAL A 38 -0.15 -8.95 11.29
CA VAL A 38 -0.13 -7.90 12.33
C VAL A 38 0.47 -6.57 11.85
N ARG A 39 0.81 -6.46 10.56
CA ARG A 39 1.37 -5.25 9.92
C ARG A 39 2.69 -4.75 10.51
N ILE A 40 3.41 -5.57 11.28
CA ILE A 40 4.71 -5.23 11.86
C ILE A 40 5.77 -5.03 10.76
N ASP A 41 5.63 -5.69 9.61
CA ASP A 41 6.54 -5.54 8.47
C ASP A 41 6.60 -4.09 7.93
N GLU A 42 5.59 -3.30 8.17
CA GLU A 42 5.50 -1.91 7.73
C GLU A 42 5.93 -0.88 8.81
N LEU A 43 6.17 -1.30 10.05
CA LEU A 43 6.61 -0.38 11.12
C LEU A 43 7.86 0.44 10.78
N PRO A 44 8.88 -0.08 10.06
CA PRO A 44 10.04 0.74 9.68
C PRO A 44 9.69 1.94 8.82
N GLN A 45 8.53 1.95 8.14
CA GLN A 45 8.08 3.10 7.33
C GLN A 45 7.76 4.34 8.18
N VAL A 46 7.51 4.17 9.48
CA VAL A 46 7.36 5.30 10.43
C VAL A 46 8.61 6.19 10.40
N TRP A 47 9.79 5.63 10.14
CA TRP A 47 11.01 6.40 9.97
C TRP A 47 10.96 7.33 8.74
N SER A 48 10.38 6.85 7.63
CA SER A 48 10.16 7.69 6.43
C SER A 48 9.12 8.78 6.67
N VAL A 49 8.13 8.53 7.54
CA VAL A 49 7.18 9.57 7.96
C VAL A 49 7.88 10.64 8.80
N LEU A 50 8.72 10.25 9.77
CA LEU A 50 9.48 11.19 10.60
C LEU A 50 10.45 12.06 9.78
N LYS A 51 11.03 11.50 8.72
CA LYS A 51 11.84 12.24 7.74
C LYS A 51 11.04 13.16 6.82
N GLY A 52 9.71 13.06 6.82
CA GLY A 52 8.86 13.80 5.91
C GLY A 52 8.81 13.28 4.46
N GLU A 53 9.36 12.09 4.20
CA GLU A 53 9.32 11.41 2.90
C GLU A 53 7.96 10.76 2.64
N MET A 54 7.26 10.33 3.69
CA MET A 54 5.93 9.72 3.68
C MET A 54 4.98 10.46 4.62
N SER A 55 3.69 10.15 4.51
CA SER A 55 2.65 10.49 5.49
C SER A 55 2.12 9.20 6.13
N PHE A 56 1.40 9.31 7.24
CA PHE A 56 0.60 8.19 7.75
C PHE A 56 -0.51 7.82 6.77
N VAL A 57 -1.16 8.83 6.20
CA VAL A 57 -2.27 8.67 5.26
C VAL A 57 -1.87 9.19 3.87
N GLY A 58 -2.18 8.42 2.84
CA GLY A 58 -1.90 8.76 1.45
C GLY A 58 -1.97 7.54 0.53
N PRO A 59 -1.80 7.73 -0.78
CA PRO A 59 -1.70 6.63 -1.74
C PRO A 59 -0.57 5.67 -1.37
N ARG A 60 -0.84 4.36 -1.45
CA ARG A 60 0.20 3.36 -1.13
C ARG A 60 1.34 3.43 -2.15
N PRO A 61 2.61 3.51 -1.71
CA PRO A 61 3.75 3.52 -2.63
C PRO A 61 3.88 2.16 -3.34
N GLU A 62 4.14 2.22 -4.63
CA GLU A 62 4.37 1.06 -5.50
C GLU A 62 5.84 0.91 -5.85
N VAL A 63 6.24 -0.30 -6.24
CA VAL A 63 7.59 -0.60 -6.75
C VAL A 63 7.82 0.18 -8.05
N PRO A 64 9.00 0.80 -8.27
CA PRO A 64 9.27 1.63 -9.46
C PRO A 64 8.96 0.95 -10.80
N ALA A 65 9.18 -0.36 -10.91
CA ALA A 65 8.86 -1.12 -12.11
C ALA A 65 7.35 -1.09 -12.42
N PHE A 66 6.51 -1.23 -11.38
CA PHE A 66 5.05 -1.14 -11.54
C PHE A 66 4.60 0.29 -11.80
N VAL A 67 5.22 1.30 -11.15
CA VAL A 67 4.92 2.70 -11.44
C VAL A 67 5.14 3.00 -12.92
N THR A 68 6.29 2.60 -13.48
CA THR A 68 6.61 2.82 -14.91
C THR A 68 5.65 2.12 -15.85
N MET A 69 5.17 0.92 -15.48
CA MET A 69 4.19 0.16 -16.26
C MET A 69 2.81 0.82 -16.20
N LEU A 70 2.33 1.10 -14.99
CA LEU A 70 0.99 1.64 -14.76
C LEU A 70 0.83 3.07 -15.28
N ASP A 71 1.88 3.87 -15.23
CA ASP A 71 1.88 5.24 -15.79
C ASP A 71 1.67 5.25 -17.31
N LYS A 72 2.10 4.18 -18.01
CA LYS A 72 1.87 4.01 -19.46
C LYS A 72 0.48 3.47 -19.79
N GLU A 73 -0.09 2.63 -18.90
CA GLU A 73 -1.34 1.92 -19.15
C GLU A 73 -2.57 2.67 -18.61
N LEU A 74 -2.41 3.43 -17.53
CA LEU A 74 -3.52 4.08 -16.83
C LEU A 74 -3.44 5.60 -16.99
N PRO A 75 -4.47 6.24 -17.56
CA PRO A 75 -4.57 7.69 -17.61
C PRO A 75 -4.53 8.29 -16.20
N TYR A 76 -3.85 9.41 -16.06
CA TYR A 76 -3.73 10.17 -14.79
C TYR A 76 -3.05 9.40 -13.64
N TYR A 77 -2.32 8.31 -13.92
CA TYR A 77 -1.66 7.55 -12.86
C TYR A 77 -0.65 8.40 -12.08
N ALA A 78 0.07 9.30 -12.74
CA ALA A 78 1.04 10.21 -12.11
C ALA A 78 0.38 11.17 -11.10
N GLU A 79 -0.89 11.53 -11.26
CA GLU A 79 -1.59 12.48 -10.39
C GLU A 79 -1.74 11.97 -8.95
N ARG A 80 -1.67 10.67 -8.72
CA ARG A 80 -1.66 10.11 -7.36
C ARG A 80 -0.41 10.51 -6.55
N HIS A 81 0.63 10.98 -7.21
CA HIS A 81 1.88 11.40 -6.59
C HIS A 81 1.93 12.90 -6.20
N VAL A 82 0.88 13.67 -6.43
CA VAL A 82 0.80 15.08 -6.01
C VAL A 82 0.71 15.23 -4.49
N VAL A 83 0.33 14.16 -3.78
CA VAL A 83 0.36 14.04 -2.33
C VAL A 83 1.43 13.05 -1.89
N LYS A 84 1.88 13.14 -0.62
CA LYS A 84 2.85 12.19 -0.08
C LYS A 84 2.25 10.78 -0.03
N PRO A 85 3.05 9.74 -0.33
CA PRO A 85 2.62 8.36 -0.15
C PRO A 85 2.34 8.06 1.32
N GLY A 86 1.36 7.20 1.59
CA GLY A 86 0.92 6.83 2.92
C GLY A 86 1.25 5.39 3.33
N ILE A 87 1.31 5.15 4.64
CA ILE A 87 1.30 3.79 5.22
C ILE A 87 -0.08 3.18 5.01
N THR A 88 -1.13 3.95 5.27
CA THR A 88 -2.52 3.63 4.94
C THR A 88 -3.11 4.67 4.00
N GLY A 89 -4.26 4.38 3.38
CA GLY A 89 -4.88 5.30 2.43
C GLY A 89 -6.31 4.91 2.07
N TRP A 90 -6.99 5.83 1.38
CA TRP A 90 -8.39 5.70 1.02
C TRP A 90 -8.64 4.44 0.17
N ALA A 91 -7.76 4.13 -0.79
CA ALA A 91 -7.84 2.92 -1.58
C ALA A 91 -7.72 1.65 -0.72
N GLN A 92 -6.81 1.63 0.27
CA GLN A 92 -6.53 0.44 1.08
C GLN A 92 -7.69 0.04 1.99
N ILE A 93 -8.53 0.97 2.42
CA ILE A 93 -9.69 0.70 3.28
C ILE A 93 -10.98 0.44 2.51
N ASN A 94 -11.06 0.87 1.24
CA ASN A 94 -12.28 0.76 0.43
C ASN A 94 -12.20 -0.31 -0.67
N TYR A 95 -11.00 -0.74 -1.06
CA TYR A 95 -10.80 -1.71 -2.13
C TYR A 95 -10.01 -2.93 -1.62
N PRO A 96 -10.46 -4.16 -1.91
CA PRO A 96 -9.77 -5.38 -1.49
C PRO A 96 -8.40 -5.48 -2.17
N TYR A 97 -7.54 -6.30 -1.59
CA TYR A 97 -6.24 -6.58 -2.18
C TYR A 97 -6.41 -7.27 -3.53
N GLY A 98 -5.84 -6.70 -4.57
CA GLY A 98 -5.80 -7.24 -5.92
C GLY A 98 -4.43 -7.02 -6.54
N ALA A 99 -4.07 -7.87 -7.50
CA ALA A 99 -2.74 -7.98 -8.12
C ALA A 99 -2.83 -7.95 -9.66
N SER A 100 -3.74 -7.16 -10.20
CA SER A 100 -3.92 -6.95 -11.64
C SER A 100 -3.90 -5.47 -12.01
N THR A 101 -3.73 -5.17 -13.31
CA THR A 101 -3.84 -3.79 -13.83
C THR A 101 -5.25 -3.22 -13.60
N GLU A 102 -6.29 -4.06 -13.69
CA GLU A 102 -7.66 -3.63 -13.42
C GLU A 102 -7.85 -3.25 -11.94
N ASP A 103 -7.29 -4.03 -11.01
CA ASP A 103 -7.28 -3.66 -9.59
C ASP A 103 -6.52 -2.36 -9.36
N ALA A 104 -5.41 -2.16 -10.07
CA ALA A 104 -4.63 -0.92 -10.00
C ALA A 104 -5.45 0.28 -10.50
N ARG A 105 -6.28 0.11 -11.54
CA ARG A 105 -7.19 1.13 -12.07
C ARG A 105 -8.23 1.53 -11.02
N HIS A 106 -8.89 0.57 -10.41
CA HIS A 106 -9.87 0.86 -9.36
C HIS A 106 -9.23 1.53 -8.12
N LYS A 107 -8.06 1.06 -7.69
CA LYS A 107 -7.32 1.73 -6.60
C LYS A 107 -6.95 3.16 -6.96
N LEU A 108 -6.58 3.42 -8.23
CA LEU A 108 -6.26 4.76 -8.70
C LEU A 108 -7.45 5.72 -8.54
N GLU A 109 -8.69 5.28 -8.80
CA GLU A 109 -9.88 6.11 -8.60
C GLU A 109 -9.99 6.60 -7.15
N TYR A 110 -9.74 5.73 -6.16
CA TYR A 110 -9.71 6.10 -4.75
C TYR A 110 -8.52 7.00 -4.40
N ASP A 111 -7.34 6.73 -4.97
CA ASP A 111 -6.15 7.54 -4.74
C ASP A 111 -6.34 8.97 -5.30
N LEU A 112 -6.93 9.11 -6.50
CA LEU A 112 -7.25 10.39 -7.11
C LEU A 112 -8.32 11.14 -6.31
N TYR A 113 -9.34 10.43 -5.81
CA TYR A 113 -10.33 11.04 -4.91
C TYR A 113 -9.66 11.60 -3.66
N TYR A 114 -8.76 10.83 -3.03
CA TYR A 114 -8.01 11.28 -1.87
C TYR A 114 -7.13 12.49 -2.21
N ALA A 115 -6.34 12.42 -3.28
CA ALA A 115 -5.46 13.50 -3.71
C ALA A 115 -6.21 14.83 -3.96
N LYS A 116 -7.45 14.73 -4.46
CA LYS A 116 -8.33 15.90 -4.70
C LYS A 116 -8.97 16.45 -3.42
N ASN A 117 -9.30 15.59 -2.46
CA ASN A 117 -10.17 15.93 -1.32
C ASN A 117 -9.47 15.78 0.03
N TYR A 118 -8.15 15.57 0.08
CA TYR A 118 -7.45 15.34 1.34
C TYR A 118 -7.65 16.50 2.32
N THR A 119 -8.01 16.16 3.54
CA THR A 119 -8.22 17.07 4.67
C THR A 119 -7.82 16.35 5.95
N PRO A 120 -7.47 17.07 7.03
CA PRO A 120 -7.21 16.44 8.32
C PRO A 120 -8.37 15.57 8.83
N PHE A 121 -9.60 15.92 8.49
CA PHE A 121 -10.78 15.13 8.83
C PHE A 121 -10.84 13.80 8.06
N LEU A 122 -10.55 13.83 6.76
CA LEU A 122 -10.49 12.61 5.95
C LEU A 122 -9.35 11.69 6.42
N ASP A 123 -8.20 12.25 6.76
CA ASP A 123 -7.08 11.49 7.32
C ASP A 123 -7.47 10.80 8.64
N LEU A 124 -8.11 11.51 9.55
CA LEU A 124 -8.59 10.94 10.81
C LEU A 124 -9.58 9.80 10.58
N LEU A 125 -10.51 9.97 9.65
CA LEU A 125 -11.48 8.94 9.27
C LEU A 125 -10.78 7.69 8.72
N ILE A 126 -9.79 7.86 7.85
CA ILE A 126 -8.98 6.76 7.29
C ILE A 126 -8.23 6.03 8.42
N LEU A 127 -7.62 6.76 9.36
CA LEU A 127 -6.90 6.16 10.49
C LEU A 127 -7.83 5.34 11.40
N ILE A 128 -9.02 5.85 11.71
CA ILE A 128 -10.01 5.13 12.50
C ILE A 128 -10.46 3.84 11.79
N GLN A 129 -10.75 3.93 10.48
CA GLN A 129 -11.13 2.74 9.71
C GLN A 129 -9.98 1.74 9.58
N THR A 130 -8.75 2.21 9.41
CA THR A 130 -7.56 1.34 9.40
C THR A 130 -7.42 0.59 10.73
N ALA A 131 -7.56 1.27 11.86
CA ALA A 131 -7.54 0.63 13.17
C ALA A 131 -8.63 -0.43 13.30
N ARG A 132 -9.84 -0.15 12.81
CA ARG A 132 -10.95 -1.11 12.80
C ARG A 132 -10.61 -2.36 11.97
N VAL A 133 -10.08 -2.20 10.76
CA VAL A 133 -9.70 -3.32 9.88
C VAL A 133 -8.60 -4.18 10.49
N ILE A 134 -7.64 -3.58 11.20
CA ILE A 134 -6.56 -4.30 11.89
C ILE A 134 -7.09 -5.07 13.11
N LEU A 135 -7.96 -4.46 13.91
CA LEU A 135 -8.47 -5.06 15.15
C LEU A 135 -9.60 -6.07 14.89
N TRP A 136 -10.36 -5.90 13.83
CA TRP A 136 -11.49 -6.77 13.44
C TRP A 136 -11.37 -7.19 11.97
N PRO A 137 -10.49 -8.16 11.64
CA PRO A 137 -10.22 -8.57 10.25
C PRO A 137 -11.41 -9.23 9.55
N GLU A 138 -12.44 -9.64 10.27
CA GLU A 138 -13.64 -10.28 9.68
C GLU A 138 -14.47 -9.34 8.77
N GLY A 139 -14.19 -8.03 8.78
CA GLY A 139 -14.80 -7.04 7.89
C GLY A 139 -13.92 -6.63 6.69
N ALA A 140 -12.68 -7.07 6.63
CA ALA A 140 -11.75 -6.78 5.55
C ALA A 140 -11.85 -7.86 4.46
N ARG A 141 -12.78 -7.68 3.54
CA ARG A 141 -12.84 -8.46 2.28
C ARG A 141 -11.95 -7.86 1.23
#